data_a1bc7a92b1651783e6346001c9fcb6a0
#
_entry.id   a1bc7a92b1651783e6346001c9fcb6a0
#
_cell.length_a   1.000
_cell.length_b   1.000
_cell.length_c   1.000
_cell.angle_alpha   90.00
_cell.angle_beta   90.00
_cell.angle_gamma   90.00
#
_symmetry.space_group_name_H-M   'P 1'
#
loop_
_entity.id
_entity.type
_entity.pdbx_description
1 polymer ?
#
loop_
_entity_poly.entity_id
_entity_poly.type
_entity_poly.pdbx_seq_one_letter_code
_entity_poly.pdbx_strand_id
1 'polypeptide(L)'
;MITVVGLGVETGDLTEKGRQAILKAERVVVRTAKAASYGNVTALGVEHVCLDGIYEKSRSYTTLYKNLAKAVAEMGDGTVYCVDGAASEDNSVKALRRRMRGKIVVIDGVSKISALVEKAGFCGCSYQAASAYELSEIELSAPLVVYDMTDRQLAGDVKLLLADKFGEETKVNYINGDLVKKIPLFELDRQATYGDGAAVSVEKEELL
;
A
#
# COMPACT_ATOMS: atom_id res chain seq x y z
N MET A 1 22.91 -10.65 -0.62
CA MET A 1 22.16 -9.39 -0.44
C MET A 1 20.68 -9.68 -0.73
N ILE A 2 19.74 -9.12 0.06
CA ILE A 2 18.30 -9.28 -0.13
C ILE A 2 17.82 -8.32 -1.22
N THR A 3 17.01 -8.85 -2.16
CA THR A 3 16.32 -8.04 -3.16
C THR A 3 14.83 -7.97 -2.81
N VAL A 4 14.24 -6.79 -2.89
CA VAL A 4 12.79 -6.59 -2.73
C VAL A 4 12.20 -6.30 -4.10
N VAL A 5 11.07 -6.96 -4.41
CA VAL A 5 10.37 -6.79 -5.68
C VAL A 5 8.91 -6.40 -5.42
N GLY A 6 8.50 -5.27 -5.97
CA GLY A 6 7.09 -4.88 -6.06
C GLY A 6 6.39 -5.69 -7.15
N LEU A 7 5.31 -6.35 -6.78
CA LEU A 7 4.54 -7.22 -7.69
C LEU A 7 3.52 -6.45 -8.55
N GLY A 8 3.31 -5.16 -8.27
CA GLY A 8 2.21 -4.40 -8.83
C GLY A 8 0.91 -4.61 -8.06
N VAL A 9 -0.18 -4.07 -8.57
CA VAL A 9 -1.50 -4.03 -7.92
C VAL A 9 -2.28 -5.30 -8.20
N GLU A 10 -2.16 -5.83 -9.43
CA GLU A 10 -2.87 -7.03 -9.88
C GLU A 10 -2.00 -7.96 -10.73
N THR A 11 -2.56 -9.10 -11.11
CA THR A 11 -1.89 -10.05 -12.00
C THR A 11 -1.69 -9.42 -13.38
N GLY A 12 -0.44 -9.42 -13.87
CA GLY A 12 -0.02 -8.77 -15.12
C GLY A 12 0.84 -7.53 -14.91
N ASP A 13 0.86 -6.95 -13.72
CA ASP A 13 1.61 -5.72 -13.40
C ASP A 13 3.10 -5.94 -13.09
N LEU A 14 3.55 -7.19 -13.02
CA LEU A 14 4.95 -7.50 -12.70
C LEU A 14 5.88 -6.97 -13.78
N THR A 15 6.81 -6.12 -13.38
CA THR A 15 7.83 -5.60 -14.32
C THR A 15 8.78 -6.72 -14.77
N GLU A 16 9.31 -6.61 -16.00
CA GLU A 16 10.29 -7.59 -16.50
C GLU A 16 11.53 -7.67 -15.61
N LYS A 17 11.98 -6.54 -15.05
CA LYS A 17 13.08 -6.51 -14.08
C LYS A 17 12.75 -7.30 -12.80
N GLY A 18 11.55 -7.16 -12.29
CA GLY A 18 11.04 -7.92 -11.13
C GLY A 18 10.96 -9.40 -11.45
N ARG A 19 10.40 -9.75 -12.62
CA ARG A 19 10.30 -11.13 -13.10
C ARG A 19 11.67 -11.81 -13.15
N GLN A 20 12.67 -11.16 -13.75
CA GLN A 20 14.04 -11.69 -13.84
C GLN A 20 14.69 -11.86 -12.47
N ALA A 21 14.44 -10.97 -11.53
CA ALA A 21 14.94 -11.09 -10.17
C ALA A 21 14.35 -12.31 -9.44
N ILE A 22 13.03 -12.52 -9.58
CA ILE A 22 12.35 -13.67 -8.98
C ILE A 22 12.85 -14.99 -9.57
N LEU A 23 12.99 -15.10 -10.89
CA LEU A 23 13.46 -16.30 -11.56
C LEU A 23 14.93 -16.69 -11.24
N LYS A 24 15.76 -15.71 -10.84
CA LYS A 24 17.17 -15.93 -10.48
C LYS A 24 17.39 -16.08 -8.98
N ALA A 25 16.33 -15.99 -8.17
CA ALA A 25 16.44 -16.03 -6.73
C ALA A 25 16.81 -17.44 -6.22
N GLU A 26 17.65 -17.51 -5.21
CA GLU A 26 17.86 -18.76 -4.46
C GLU A 26 16.68 -19.10 -3.58
N ARG A 27 15.96 -18.05 -3.12
CA ARG A 27 14.77 -18.17 -2.28
C ARG A 27 13.80 -17.05 -2.59
N VAL A 28 12.55 -17.43 -2.84
CA VAL A 28 11.45 -16.48 -3.05
C VAL A 28 10.54 -16.46 -1.84
N VAL A 29 10.25 -15.29 -1.33
CA VAL A 29 9.40 -15.06 -0.17
C VAL A 29 8.31 -14.05 -0.54
N VAL A 30 7.06 -14.39 -0.32
CA VAL A 30 5.93 -13.53 -0.63
C VAL A 30 5.32 -13.00 0.67
N ARG A 31 5.06 -11.71 0.72
CA ARG A 31 4.47 -11.04 1.88
C ARG A 31 3.14 -11.67 2.27
N THR A 32 2.24 -11.87 1.31
CA THR A 32 0.93 -12.49 1.50
C THR A 32 0.41 -13.09 0.22
N ALA A 33 -0.26 -14.24 0.33
CA ALA A 33 -0.97 -14.87 -0.79
C ALA A 33 -2.37 -14.25 -1.03
N LYS A 34 -2.82 -13.33 -0.17
CA LYS A 34 -4.15 -12.72 -0.25
C LYS A 34 -4.21 -11.52 -1.19
N ALA A 35 -3.06 -10.99 -1.64
CA ALA A 35 -3.01 -9.88 -2.57
C ALA A 35 -3.37 -10.30 -3.99
N ALA A 36 -4.06 -9.44 -4.76
CA ALA A 36 -4.40 -9.70 -6.16
C ALA A 36 -3.15 -9.91 -7.04
N SER A 37 -2.06 -9.21 -6.71
CA SER A 37 -0.76 -9.35 -7.38
C SER A 37 -0.04 -10.69 -7.14
N TYR A 38 -0.51 -11.53 -6.20
CA TYR A 38 0.08 -12.85 -5.92
C TYR A 38 0.09 -13.76 -7.15
N GLY A 39 -0.89 -13.62 -8.04
CA GLY A 39 -0.94 -14.31 -9.33
C GLY A 39 0.32 -14.16 -10.17
N ASN A 40 1.06 -13.05 -10.02
CA ASN A 40 2.33 -12.81 -10.72
C ASN A 40 3.43 -13.79 -10.29
N VAL A 41 3.47 -14.22 -9.04
CA VAL A 41 4.45 -15.19 -8.54
C VAL A 41 4.04 -16.60 -8.93
N THR A 42 2.77 -16.96 -8.76
CA THR A 42 2.28 -18.31 -9.09
C THR A 42 2.39 -18.61 -10.58
N ALA A 43 2.18 -17.62 -11.46
CA ALA A 43 2.35 -17.75 -12.91
C ALA A 43 3.80 -18.06 -13.34
N LEU A 44 4.80 -17.74 -12.50
CA LEU A 44 6.19 -18.07 -12.77
C LEU A 44 6.56 -19.51 -12.41
N GLY A 45 5.71 -20.22 -11.67
CA GLY A 45 5.96 -21.61 -11.25
C GLY A 45 7.16 -21.79 -10.31
N VAL A 46 7.62 -20.71 -9.65
CA VAL A 46 8.76 -20.78 -8.73
C VAL A 46 8.31 -21.25 -7.34
N GLU A 47 9.16 -22.06 -6.69
CA GLU A 47 8.95 -22.44 -5.30
C GLU A 47 9.10 -21.19 -4.41
N HIS A 48 8.16 -20.98 -3.49
CA HIS A 48 8.16 -19.80 -2.63
C HIS A 48 7.51 -20.06 -1.28
N VAL A 49 7.77 -19.18 -0.32
CA VAL A 49 7.20 -19.19 1.03
C VAL A 49 6.32 -17.94 1.21
N CYS A 50 5.08 -18.12 1.67
CA CYS A 50 4.19 -17.03 2.06
C CYS A 50 4.29 -16.73 3.55
N LEU A 51 4.28 -15.45 3.91
CA LEU A 51 4.40 -14.98 5.30
C LEU A 51 3.05 -14.72 5.99
N ASP A 52 1.95 -15.25 5.45
CA ASP A 52 0.59 -15.05 5.99
C ASP A 52 0.46 -15.41 7.48
N GLY A 53 1.15 -16.45 7.95
CA GLY A 53 1.13 -16.83 9.36
C GLY A 53 1.69 -15.78 10.33
N ILE A 54 2.41 -14.77 9.83
CA ILE A 54 2.88 -13.62 10.64
C ILE A 54 1.73 -12.64 10.88
N TYR A 55 0.81 -12.48 9.92
CA TYR A 55 -0.38 -11.65 10.06
C TYR A 55 -1.26 -12.11 11.22
N GLU A 56 -1.53 -13.41 11.29
CA GLU A 56 -2.40 -13.99 12.31
C GLU A 56 -1.84 -13.82 13.75
N LYS A 57 -0.52 -13.74 13.88
CA LYS A 57 0.19 -13.60 15.16
C LYS A 57 0.45 -12.15 15.54
N SER A 58 0.18 -11.20 14.68
CA SER A 58 0.51 -9.79 14.90
C SER A 58 -0.71 -9.02 15.37
N ARG A 59 -0.59 -8.33 16.52
CA ARG A 59 -1.69 -7.58 17.16
C ARG A 59 -1.86 -6.15 16.61
N SER A 60 -0.90 -5.67 15.83
CA SER A 60 -0.92 -4.34 15.22
C SER A 60 -0.10 -4.32 13.95
N TYR A 61 -0.40 -3.43 13.03
CA TYR A 61 0.38 -3.25 11.78
C TYR A 61 1.84 -2.89 12.05
N THR A 62 2.12 -2.06 13.05
CA THR A 62 3.51 -1.74 13.44
C THR A 62 4.30 -2.99 13.87
N THR A 63 3.67 -3.89 14.61
CA THR A 63 4.28 -5.15 15.03
C THR A 63 4.41 -6.09 13.84
N LEU A 64 3.41 -6.17 12.98
CA LEU A 64 3.41 -6.94 11.75
C LEU A 64 4.61 -6.59 10.87
N TYR A 65 4.80 -5.32 10.54
CA TYR A 65 5.90 -4.89 9.67
C TYR A 65 7.28 -5.20 10.26
N LYS A 66 7.45 -5.06 11.58
CA LYS A 66 8.69 -5.44 12.27
C LYS A 66 8.94 -6.95 12.20
N ASN A 67 7.90 -7.77 12.37
CA ASN A 67 8.00 -9.22 12.33
C ASN A 67 8.30 -9.72 10.91
N LEU A 68 7.63 -9.16 9.88
CA LEU A 68 7.92 -9.45 8.47
C LEU A 68 9.38 -9.12 8.15
N ALA A 69 9.84 -7.91 8.51
CA ALA A 69 11.22 -7.49 8.28
C ALA A 69 12.25 -8.38 9.01
N LYS A 70 11.90 -8.84 10.22
CA LYS A 70 12.74 -9.80 10.96
C LYS A 70 12.83 -11.14 10.24
N ALA A 71 11.70 -11.72 9.87
CA ALA A 71 11.64 -13.02 9.20
C ALA A 71 12.43 -13.00 7.87
N VAL A 72 12.23 -11.96 7.05
CA VAL A 72 12.95 -11.81 5.77
C VAL A 72 14.46 -11.63 5.99
N ALA A 73 14.88 -10.83 6.97
CA ALA A 73 16.29 -10.62 7.28
C ALA A 73 17.00 -11.91 7.75
N GLU A 74 16.29 -12.77 8.49
CA GLU A 74 16.80 -14.07 8.98
C GLU A 74 16.99 -15.10 7.85
N MET A 75 16.31 -14.94 6.72
CA MET A 75 16.50 -15.79 5.54
C MET A 75 17.82 -15.51 4.81
N GLY A 76 18.40 -14.34 4.98
CA GLY A 76 19.75 -14.01 4.52
C GLY A 76 19.84 -13.68 3.04
N ASP A 77 21.08 -13.73 2.54
CA ASP A 77 21.43 -13.38 1.17
C ASP A 77 20.80 -14.35 0.15
N GLY A 78 20.66 -13.91 -1.09
CA GLY A 78 19.99 -14.68 -2.14
C GLY A 78 18.46 -14.69 -2.07
N THR A 79 17.88 -14.04 -1.03
CA THR A 79 16.43 -13.94 -0.87
C THR A 79 15.84 -12.83 -1.72
N VAL A 80 14.77 -13.12 -2.46
CA VAL A 80 13.87 -12.15 -3.08
C VAL A 80 12.59 -12.05 -2.27
N TYR A 81 12.32 -10.88 -1.71
CA TYR A 81 11.10 -10.58 -0.97
C TYR A 81 10.11 -9.84 -1.86
N CYS A 82 8.99 -10.49 -2.15
CA CYS A 82 7.93 -9.99 -3.00
C CYS A 82 6.84 -9.31 -2.17
N VAL A 83 6.52 -8.08 -2.50
CA VAL A 83 5.49 -7.26 -1.87
C VAL A 83 4.48 -6.77 -2.89
N ASP A 84 3.30 -6.47 -2.45
CA ASP A 84 2.17 -5.98 -3.21
C ASP A 84 2.35 -4.47 -3.53
N GLY A 85 1.99 -4.02 -4.73
CA GLY A 85 2.22 -2.66 -5.21
C GLY A 85 3.68 -2.35 -5.54
N ALA A 86 4.07 -1.09 -5.36
CA ALA A 86 5.45 -0.65 -5.45
C ALA A 86 6.19 -0.97 -4.13
N ALA A 87 7.38 -1.55 -4.22
CA ALA A 87 8.17 -1.92 -3.04
C ALA A 87 8.59 -0.71 -2.19
N SER A 88 8.76 0.46 -2.80
CA SER A 88 9.10 1.71 -2.11
C SER A 88 7.97 2.24 -1.21
N GLU A 89 6.72 1.84 -1.47
CA GLU A 89 5.52 2.26 -0.72
C GLU A 89 5.20 1.32 0.46
N ASP A 90 5.86 0.16 0.56
CA ASP A 90 5.53 -0.86 1.53
C ASP A 90 6.22 -0.65 2.90
N ASN A 91 5.43 -0.57 3.96
CA ASN A 91 5.93 -0.33 5.31
C ASN A 91 6.80 -1.47 5.86
N SER A 92 6.60 -2.72 5.41
CA SER A 92 7.49 -3.83 5.78
C SER A 92 8.87 -3.68 5.13
N VAL A 93 8.94 -3.10 3.93
CA VAL A 93 10.19 -2.77 3.24
C VAL A 93 10.92 -1.62 3.94
N LYS A 94 10.19 -0.58 4.38
CA LYS A 94 10.72 0.50 5.23
C LYS A 94 11.37 -0.08 6.50
N ALA A 95 10.70 -1.03 7.16
CA ALA A 95 11.22 -1.70 8.35
C ALA A 95 12.43 -2.60 8.03
N LEU A 96 12.40 -3.36 6.93
CA LEU A 96 13.51 -4.19 6.47
C LEU A 96 14.74 -3.36 6.13
N ARG A 97 14.55 -2.25 5.42
CA ARG A 97 15.64 -1.33 5.05
C ARG A 97 16.37 -0.77 6.28
N ARG A 98 15.59 -0.39 7.33
CA ARG A 98 16.15 0.05 8.61
C ARG A 98 16.95 -1.08 9.28
N ARG A 99 16.39 -2.30 9.34
CA ARG A 99 17.03 -3.46 9.96
C ARG A 99 18.34 -3.85 9.25
N MET A 100 18.35 -3.82 7.92
CA MET A 100 19.50 -4.16 7.08
C MET A 100 20.46 -2.98 6.88
N ARG A 101 20.26 -1.84 7.57
CA ARG A 101 21.08 -0.62 7.44
C ARG A 101 21.24 -0.17 5.99
N GLY A 102 20.15 -0.23 5.21
CA GLY A 102 20.10 0.15 3.80
C GLY A 102 20.68 -0.88 2.82
N LYS A 103 21.21 -2.01 3.29
CA LYS A 103 21.85 -3.05 2.44
C LYS A 103 20.82 -3.98 1.78
N ILE A 104 19.87 -3.40 1.03
CA ILE A 104 18.88 -4.12 0.22
C ILE A 104 18.85 -3.50 -1.18
N VAL A 105 18.46 -4.30 -2.17
CA VAL A 105 18.13 -3.82 -3.53
C VAL A 105 16.61 -3.73 -3.62
N VAL A 106 16.07 -2.65 -4.17
CA VAL A 106 14.65 -2.46 -4.40
C VAL A 106 14.40 -2.39 -5.90
N ILE A 107 13.45 -3.19 -6.36
CA ILE A 107 12.90 -3.19 -7.71
C ILE A 107 11.41 -2.90 -7.57
N ASP A 108 10.99 -1.69 -7.94
CA ASP A 108 9.60 -1.29 -7.82
C ASP A 108 8.69 -1.96 -8.85
N GLY A 109 7.41 -2.06 -8.48
CA GLY A 109 6.30 -2.48 -9.31
C GLY A 109 5.36 -1.30 -9.64
N VAL A 110 4.20 -1.60 -10.20
CA VAL A 110 3.13 -0.63 -10.39
C VAL A 110 2.65 -0.14 -9.03
N SER A 111 2.57 1.18 -8.87
CA SER A 111 2.25 1.85 -7.60
C SER A 111 0.75 1.76 -7.29
N LYS A 112 0.41 1.40 -6.05
CA LYS A 112 -0.97 1.49 -5.54
C LYS A 112 -1.45 2.94 -5.50
N ILE A 113 -0.57 3.87 -5.15
CA ILE A 113 -0.89 5.30 -5.10
C ILE A 113 -1.25 5.80 -6.50
N SER A 114 -0.49 5.40 -7.54
CA SER A 114 -0.82 5.77 -8.92
C SER A 114 -2.17 5.23 -9.38
N ALA A 115 -2.52 4.00 -9.01
CA ALA A 115 -3.84 3.43 -9.31
C ALA A 115 -4.98 4.17 -8.56
N LEU A 116 -4.74 4.59 -7.32
CA LEU A 116 -5.70 5.41 -6.57
C LEU A 116 -5.87 6.82 -7.15
N VAL A 117 -4.79 7.44 -7.60
CA VAL A 117 -4.80 8.76 -8.27
C VAL A 117 -5.60 8.71 -9.56
N GLU A 118 -5.46 7.65 -10.34
CA GLU A 118 -6.27 7.42 -11.54
C GLU A 118 -7.75 7.29 -11.19
N LYS A 119 -8.10 6.44 -10.21
CA LYS A 119 -9.48 6.26 -9.73
C LYS A 119 -10.07 7.54 -9.11
N ALA A 120 -9.25 8.39 -8.53
CA ALA A 120 -9.64 9.70 -8.02
C ALA A 120 -9.85 10.76 -9.13
N GLY A 121 -9.49 10.47 -10.37
CA GLY A 121 -9.60 11.39 -11.48
C GLY A 121 -8.52 12.49 -11.52
N PHE A 122 -7.41 12.34 -10.81
CA PHE A 122 -6.34 13.36 -10.70
C PHE A 122 -5.29 13.28 -11.83
N CYS A 123 -5.68 12.75 -12.99
CA CYS A 123 -4.77 12.64 -14.13
C CYS A 123 -4.29 14.00 -14.62
N GLY A 124 -2.96 14.16 -14.70
CA GLY A 124 -2.33 15.37 -15.26
C GLY A 124 -2.30 16.58 -14.33
N CYS A 125 -2.75 16.48 -13.07
CA CYS A 125 -2.65 17.54 -12.09
C CYS A 125 -1.66 17.21 -10.95
N SER A 126 -1.21 18.22 -10.25
CA SER A 126 -0.44 18.04 -9.01
C SER A 126 -1.38 17.57 -7.89
N TYR A 127 -0.95 16.62 -7.09
CA TYR A 127 -1.71 16.10 -5.97
C TYR A 127 -0.80 15.80 -4.77
N GLN A 128 -1.41 15.69 -3.60
CA GLN A 128 -0.79 15.16 -2.40
C GLN A 128 -1.26 13.71 -2.17
N ALA A 129 -0.36 12.82 -1.76
CA ALA A 129 -0.72 11.47 -1.34
C ALA A 129 -0.14 11.22 0.04
N ALA A 130 -0.96 10.69 0.96
CA ALA A 130 -0.58 10.45 2.33
C ALA A 130 -1.15 9.13 2.86
N SER A 131 -0.38 8.41 3.66
CA SER A 131 -0.92 7.30 4.43
C SER A 131 -1.82 7.82 5.55
N ALA A 132 -2.95 7.15 5.79
CA ALA A 132 -3.85 7.46 6.90
C ALA A 132 -3.14 7.48 8.27
N TYR A 133 -2.06 6.70 8.41
CA TYR A 133 -1.26 6.63 9.64
C TYR A 133 -0.34 7.85 9.86
N GLU A 134 -0.02 8.61 8.82
CA GLU A 134 0.90 9.75 8.88
C GLU A 134 0.18 11.08 8.62
N LEU A 135 -1.15 11.04 8.45
CA LEU A 135 -1.94 12.20 8.01
C LEU A 135 -1.86 13.39 8.96
N SER A 136 -1.76 13.14 10.27
CA SER A 136 -1.63 14.18 11.29
C SER A 136 -0.24 14.88 11.32
N GLU A 137 0.74 14.33 10.61
CA GLU A 137 2.12 14.83 10.60
C GLU A 137 2.40 15.79 9.43
N ILE A 138 1.41 15.99 8.55
CA ILE A 138 1.58 16.78 7.31
C ILE A 138 0.58 17.92 7.19
N GLU A 139 0.94 18.95 6.46
CA GLU A 139 -0.01 19.99 6.07
C GLU A 139 -0.87 19.51 4.90
N LEU A 140 -2.21 19.56 5.08
CA LEU A 140 -3.16 19.02 4.11
C LEU A 140 -3.47 20.06 3.01
N SER A 141 -3.44 19.61 1.76
CA SER A 141 -3.84 20.41 0.59
C SER A 141 -4.53 19.54 -0.47
N ALA A 142 -5.59 20.05 -1.09
CA ALA A 142 -6.28 19.39 -2.19
C ALA A 142 -5.65 19.77 -3.55
N PRO A 143 -5.62 18.86 -4.54
CA PRO A 143 -6.13 17.48 -4.53
C PRO A 143 -5.32 16.55 -3.62
N LEU A 144 -6.02 15.71 -2.86
CA LEU A 144 -5.41 14.82 -1.86
C LEU A 144 -5.97 13.41 -1.99
N VAL A 145 -5.08 12.40 -1.93
CA VAL A 145 -5.45 11.00 -1.74
C VAL A 145 -4.90 10.53 -0.40
N VAL A 146 -5.77 10.01 0.47
CA VAL A 146 -5.40 9.35 1.73
C VAL A 146 -5.63 7.86 1.57
N TYR A 147 -4.56 7.06 1.70
CA TYR A 147 -4.57 5.62 1.51
C TYR A 147 -4.29 4.86 2.82
N ASP A 148 -4.36 3.53 2.80
CA ASP A 148 -4.19 2.65 3.96
C ASP A 148 -5.27 2.85 5.05
N MET A 149 -6.52 3.12 4.70
CA MET A 149 -7.63 3.15 5.66
C MET A 149 -8.05 1.72 6.03
N THR A 150 -7.27 1.08 6.88
CA THR A 150 -7.35 -0.36 7.18
C THR A 150 -8.56 -0.77 8.00
N ASP A 151 -9.16 0.15 8.75
CA ASP A 151 -10.31 -0.11 9.59
C ASP A 151 -11.18 1.15 9.79
N ARG A 152 -12.35 0.93 10.41
CA ARG A 152 -13.33 1.98 10.67
C ARG A 152 -12.84 3.06 11.64
N GLN A 153 -12.04 2.69 12.63
CA GLN A 153 -11.54 3.65 13.62
C GLN A 153 -10.58 4.63 12.94
N LEU A 154 -9.64 4.10 12.16
CA LEU A 154 -8.70 4.93 11.39
C LEU A 154 -9.42 5.82 10.37
N ALA A 155 -10.48 5.31 9.72
CA ALA A 155 -11.32 6.13 8.84
C ALA A 155 -12.03 7.27 9.60
N GLY A 156 -12.40 7.05 10.87
CA GLY A 156 -12.93 8.08 11.76
C GLY A 156 -11.89 9.16 12.08
N ASP A 157 -10.66 8.76 12.38
CA ASP A 157 -9.56 9.70 12.66
C ASP A 157 -9.22 10.54 11.41
N VAL A 158 -9.14 9.89 10.25
CA VAL A 158 -8.98 10.56 8.93
C VAL A 158 -10.10 11.55 8.67
N LYS A 159 -11.37 11.15 8.90
CA LYS A 159 -12.54 12.02 8.76
C LYS A 159 -12.40 13.30 9.58
N LEU A 160 -12.02 13.19 10.85
CA LEU A 160 -11.88 14.35 11.73
C LEU A 160 -10.80 15.32 11.24
N LEU A 161 -9.64 14.81 10.84
CA LEU A 161 -8.55 15.63 10.30
C LEU A 161 -8.95 16.34 8.99
N LEU A 162 -9.62 15.62 8.08
CA LEU A 162 -10.08 16.20 6.83
C LEU A 162 -11.21 17.21 7.04
N ALA A 163 -12.13 16.95 7.99
CA ALA A 163 -13.25 17.85 8.29
C ALA A 163 -12.79 19.19 8.88
N ASP A 164 -11.76 19.17 9.73
CA ASP A 164 -11.13 20.38 10.26
C ASP A 164 -10.56 21.28 9.15
N LYS A 165 -10.00 20.66 8.09
CA LYS A 165 -9.38 21.39 6.99
C LYS A 165 -10.35 21.78 5.88
N PHE A 166 -11.26 20.89 5.50
CA PHE A 166 -12.09 21.02 4.28
C PHE A 166 -13.58 21.19 4.58
N GLY A 167 -14.04 20.92 5.81
CA GLY A 167 -15.45 20.93 6.20
C GLY A 167 -16.13 19.58 6.09
N GLU A 168 -17.08 19.29 6.99
CA GLU A 168 -17.77 17.99 7.11
C GLU A 168 -18.64 17.64 5.89
N GLU A 169 -19.21 18.63 5.22
CA GLU A 169 -20.09 18.48 4.05
C GLU A 169 -19.32 18.30 2.73
N THR A 170 -17.99 18.45 2.76
CA THR A 170 -17.14 18.29 1.56
C THR A 170 -17.41 16.95 0.90
N LYS A 171 -17.62 16.95 -0.41
CA LYS A 171 -17.79 15.73 -1.19
C LYS A 171 -16.43 15.10 -1.45
N VAL A 172 -16.30 13.84 -1.08
CA VAL A 172 -15.08 13.05 -1.23
C VAL A 172 -15.37 11.76 -1.99
N ASN A 173 -14.39 11.19 -2.67
CA ASN A 173 -14.53 9.87 -3.24
C ASN A 173 -13.96 8.85 -2.24
N TYR A 174 -14.83 7.97 -1.72
CA TYR A 174 -14.40 6.76 -1.05
C TYR A 174 -14.06 5.71 -2.10
N ILE A 175 -12.85 5.16 -2.02
CA ILE A 175 -12.30 4.18 -2.97
C ILE A 175 -11.98 2.90 -2.21
N ASN A 176 -12.42 1.74 -2.71
CA ASN A 176 -12.05 0.45 -2.14
C ASN A 176 -12.08 -0.63 -3.24
N GLY A 177 -10.91 -1.08 -3.70
CA GLY A 177 -10.78 -1.89 -4.91
C GLY A 177 -11.36 -1.13 -6.12
N ASP A 178 -12.29 -1.72 -6.84
CA ASP A 178 -12.95 -1.08 -8.00
C ASP A 178 -14.13 -0.19 -7.63
N LEU A 179 -14.54 -0.20 -6.36
CA LEU A 179 -15.61 0.67 -5.89
C LEU A 179 -15.09 2.10 -5.74
N VAL A 180 -15.68 3.04 -6.48
CA VAL A 180 -15.53 4.48 -6.26
C VAL A 180 -16.90 5.07 -5.96
N LYS A 181 -17.07 5.67 -4.78
CA LYS A 181 -18.35 6.23 -4.33
C LYS A 181 -18.17 7.66 -3.84
N LYS A 182 -18.86 8.61 -4.46
CA LYS A 182 -18.88 9.99 -3.97
C LYS A 182 -19.83 10.11 -2.77
N ILE A 183 -19.29 10.55 -1.65
CA ILE A 183 -19.99 10.68 -0.37
C ILE A 183 -19.69 12.02 0.30
N PRO A 184 -20.53 12.54 1.20
CA PRO A 184 -20.11 13.60 2.09
C PRO A 184 -19.10 13.06 3.11
N LEU A 185 -18.14 13.89 3.49
CA LEU A 185 -17.03 13.48 4.36
C LEU A 185 -17.49 12.90 5.71
N PHE A 186 -18.57 13.41 6.28
CA PHE A 186 -19.12 12.90 7.54
C PHE A 186 -19.57 11.43 7.47
N GLU A 187 -19.74 10.84 6.27
CA GLU A 187 -20.07 9.42 6.08
C GLU A 187 -18.84 8.52 5.93
N LEU A 188 -17.62 9.06 5.97
CA LEU A 188 -16.41 8.30 5.66
C LEU A 188 -16.23 7.08 6.58
N ASP A 189 -16.53 7.20 7.87
CA ASP A 189 -16.44 6.13 8.87
C ASP A 189 -17.68 5.21 8.94
N ARG A 190 -18.64 5.38 8.01
CA ARG A 190 -19.88 4.60 7.92
C ARG A 190 -19.92 3.66 6.72
N GLN A 191 -18.78 3.50 6.02
CA GLN A 191 -18.73 2.60 4.88
C GLN A 191 -18.74 1.13 5.34
N ALA A 192 -19.20 0.24 4.45
CA ALA A 192 -19.40 -1.17 4.80
C ALA A 192 -18.09 -1.94 5.02
N THR A 193 -17.04 -1.56 4.29
CA THR A 193 -15.75 -2.29 4.29
C THR A 193 -14.57 -1.33 4.31
N TYR A 194 -13.48 -1.75 4.95
CA TYR A 194 -12.18 -1.09 4.96
C TYR A 194 -11.10 -2.15 4.75
N GLY A 195 -9.90 -1.74 4.41
CA GLY A 195 -8.78 -2.66 4.23
C GLY A 195 -7.56 -1.96 3.61
N ASP A 196 -6.51 -2.71 3.30
CA ASP A 196 -5.27 -2.19 2.73
C ASP A 196 -5.46 -1.44 1.37
N GLY A 197 -6.61 -1.64 0.71
CA GLY A 197 -6.97 -0.96 -0.55
C GLY A 197 -7.95 0.19 -0.37
N ALA A 198 -8.42 0.47 0.86
CA ALA A 198 -9.36 1.56 1.08
C ALA A 198 -8.65 2.91 1.14
N ALA A 199 -9.22 3.88 0.44
CA ALA A 199 -8.70 5.24 0.33
C ALA A 199 -9.84 6.26 0.28
N VAL A 200 -9.52 7.52 0.53
CA VAL A 200 -10.39 8.66 0.26
C VAL A 200 -9.64 9.69 -0.55
N SER A 201 -10.32 10.33 -1.51
CA SER A 201 -9.77 11.48 -2.22
C SER A 201 -10.62 12.71 -2.01
N VAL A 202 -9.93 13.84 -1.84
CA VAL A 202 -10.49 15.20 -1.78
C VAL A 202 -10.10 15.92 -3.04
N GLU A 203 -11.08 16.30 -3.86
CA GLU A 203 -10.87 17.10 -5.07
C GLU A 203 -10.56 18.55 -4.70
N LYS A 204 -9.83 19.23 -5.56
CA LYS A 204 -9.72 20.70 -5.44
C LYS A 204 -11.06 21.31 -5.86
N GLU A 205 -11.65 22.15 -5.02
CA GLU A 205 -12.80 22.95 -5.47
C GLU A 205 -12.34 23.79 -6.67
N GLU A 206 -12.99 23.58 -7.83
CA GLU A 206 -12.85 24.49 -8.94
C GLU A 206 -13.50 25.82 -8.50
N LEU A 207 -12.70 26.86 -8.39
CA LEU A 207 -13.20 28.23 -8.28
C LEU A 207 -13.92 28.53 -9.60
N LEU A 208 -15.26 28.39 -9.58
CA LEU A 208 -16.16 28.85 -10.64
C LEU A 208 -16.12 30.36 -10.73
#